data_25a461220fa68275528def8534fd92c7
#
_entry.id   25a461220fa68275528def8534fd92c7
#
_cell.length_a   1.000
_cell.length_b   1.000
_cell.length_c   1.000
_cell.angle_alpha   90.00
_cell.angle_beta   90.00
_cell.angle_gamma   90.00
#
_symmetry.space_group_name_H-M   'P 1'
#
loop_
_entity.id
_entity.type
_entity.pdbx_description
1 polymer ?
#
loop_
_entity_poly.entity_id
_entity_poly.type
_entity_poly.pdbx_seq_one_letter_code
_entity_poly.pdbx_strand_id
1 'polypeptide(L)'
;MFPGIGAVTAERLAFHVLRDGRARELARAIDRAVKEARRCQICGNVSEADPCRLCTDEGRDQTLLAVVEEPRHVEALESAGVFHGNYHVLMGALNPADGTEASHLGLETLLRRLKDGTVQEVILATDPDAEGEATAQLVLEAIEALGDQAPRVSRLARGLPAGGAIEYLHKGILEDALTGRRELRLRSKE
;
A
#
# COMPACT_ATOMS: atom_id res chain seq x y z
N MET A 1 -22.89 9.48 1.14
CA MET A 1 -22.21 10.54 1.92
C MET A 1 -20.72 10.25 1.83
N PHE A 2 -19.88 11.26 1.62
CA PHE A 2 -18.43 11.02 1.56
C PHE A 2 -17.89 10.84 2.99
N PRO A 3 -17.03 9.84 3.24
CA PRO A 3 -16.41 9.65 4.55
C PRO A 3 -15.58 10.89 4.93
N GLY A 4 -15.61 11.30 6.19
CA GLY A 4 -14.88 12.48 6.68
C GLY A 4 -15.49 13.85 6.29
N ILE A 5 -16.58 13.88 5.51
CA ILE A 5 -17.27 15.13 5.14
C ILE A 5 -18.50 15.33 6.04
N GLY A 6 -18.36 16.23 7.01
CA GLY A 6 -19.49 16.66 7.86
C GLY A 6 -20.42 17.66 7.16
N ALA A 7 -21.58 17.93 7.77
CA ALA A 7 -22.63 18.77 7.20
C ALA A 7 -22.14 20.17 6.75
N VAL A 8 -21.32 20.85 7.56
CA VAL A 8 -20.80 22.20 7.24
C VAL A 8 -19.87 22.16 6.02
N THR A 9 -19.01 21.17 5.92
CA THR A 9 -18.12 21.00 4.75
C THR A 9 -18.93 20.63 3.51
N ALA A 10 -19.92 19.75 3.64
CA ALA A 10 -20.81 19.38 2.54
C ALA A 10 -21.56 20.59 1.98
N GLU A 11 -22.09 21.46 2.85
CA GLU A 11 -22.76 22.69 2.46
C GLU A 11 -21.83 23.65 1.70
N ARG A 12 -20.59 23.86 2.19
CA ARG A 12 -19.58 24.68 1.51
C ARG A 12 -19.23 24.12 0.15
N LEU A 13 -19.05 22.80 0.02
CA LEU A 13 -18.80 22.15 -1.26
C LEU A 13 -19.99 22.31 -2.21
N ALA A 14 -21.23 22.15 -1.75
CA ALA A 14 -22.42 22.34 -2.57
C ALA A 14 -22.50 23.78 -3.12
N PHE A 15 -22.31 24.80 -2.28
CA PHE A 15 -22.26 26.20 -2.76
C PHE A 15 -21.12 26.49 -3.72
N HIS A 16 -19.96 25.87 -3.51
CA HIS A 16 -18.83 26.00 -4.43
C HIS A 16 -19.20 25.41 -5.81
N VAL A 17 -19.71 24.19 -5.84
CA VAL A 17 -20.12 23.51 -7.09
C VAL A 17 -21.21 24.31 -7.84
N LEU A 18 -22.16 24.89 -7.12
CA LEU A 18 -23.21 25.72 -7.75
C LEU A 18 -22.69 27.01 -8.38
N ARG A 19 -21.59 27.55 -7.87
CA ARG A 19 -20.96 28.80 -8.38
C ARG A 19 -19.89 28.53 -9.44
N ASP A 20 -19.29 27.35 -9.42
CA ASP A 20 -18.22 27.00 -10.36
C ASP A 20 -18.81 26.54 -11.69
N GLY A 21 -18.48 27.25 -12.78
CA GLY A 21 -18.91 26.89 -14.13
C GLY A 21 -18.46 25.52 -14.61
N ARG A 22 -17.49 24.89 -13.91
CA ARG A 22 -16.93 23.56 -14.19
C ARG A 22 -17.69 22.42 -13.49
N ALA A 23 -18.79 22.69 -12.79
CA ALA A 23 -19.57 21.67 -12.08
C ALA A 23 -20.00 20.50 -13.00
N ARG A 24 -20.34 20.82 -14.28
CA ARG A 24 -20.67 19.78 -15.28
C ARG A 24 -19.47 18.92 -15.68
N GLU A 25 -18.28 19.49 -15.72
CA GLU A 25 -17.05 18.75 -15.99
C GLU A 25 -16.73 17.78 -14.85
N LEU A 26 -16.88 18.24 -13.60
CA LEU A 26 -16.74 17.38 -12.41
C LEU A 26 -17.73 16.22 -12.44
N ALA A 27 -19.01 16.48 -12.74
CA ALA A 27 -20.02 15.43 -12.84
C ALA A 27 -19.68 14.40 -13.92
N ARG A 28 -19.18 14.84 -15.08
CA ARG A 28 -18.73 13.93 -16.15
C ARG A 28 -17.48 13.14 -15.74
N ALA A 29 -16.54 13.76 -15.03
CA ALA A 29 -15.35 13.08 -14.55
C ALA A 29 -15.70 11.97 -13.55
N ILE A 30 -16.62 12.23 -12.62
CA ILE A 30 -17.13 11.24 -11.66
C ILE A 30 -17.84 10.09 -12.41
N ASP A 31 -18.75 10.41 -13.36
CA ASP A 31 -19.48 9.40 -14.15
C ASP A 31 -18.51 8.53 -14.95
N ARG A 32 -17.47 9.12 -15.55
CA ARG A 32 -16.43 8.39 -16.27
C ARG A 32 -15.64 7.49 -15.32
N ALA A 33 -15.18 8.01 -14.17
CA ALA A 33 -14.44 7.22 -13.19
C ALA A 33 -15.24 5.99 -12.73
N VAL A 34 -16.53 6.16 -12.44
CA VAL A 34 -17.42 5.04 -12.04
C VAL A 34 -17.58 3.98 -13.16
N LYS A 35 -17.59 4.40 -14.43
CA LYS A 35 -17.77 3.50 -15.58
C LYS A 35 -16.49 2.79 -16.00
N GLU A 36 -15.34 3.47 -15.91
CA GLU A 36 -14.08 3.01 -16.49
C GLU A 36 -13.14 2.40 -15.45
N ALA A 37 -13.22 2.85 -14.17
CA ALA A 37 -12.38 2.29 -13.12
C ALA A 37 -12.76 0.82 -12.82
N ARG A 38 -11.75 -0.02 -12.83
CA ARG A 38 -11.85 -1.47 -12.54
C ARG A 38 -10.66 -1.93 -11.73
N ARG A 39 -10.81 -3.07 -11.08
CA ARG A 39 -9.69 -3.73 -10.41
C ARG A 39 -8.85 -4.51 -11.41
N CYS A 40 -7.55 -4.30 -11.40
CA CYS A 40 -6.62 -5.13 -12.14
C CYS A 40 -6.65 -6.57 -11.63
N GLN A 41 -6.89 -7.53 -12.51
CA GLN A 41 -6.98 -8.95 -12.16
C GLN A 41 -5.65 -9.53 -11.66
N ILE A 42 -4.50 -8.91 -11.98
CA ILE A 42 -3.18 -9.36 -11.56
C ILE A 42 -2.81 -8.81 -10.18
N CYS A 43 -2.93 -7.48 -9.97
CA CYS A 43 -2.38 -6.83 -8.77
C CYS A 43 -3.45 -6.26 -7.82
N GLY A 44 -4.72 -6.28 -8.18
CA GLY A 44 -5.80 -5.71 -7.37
C GLY A 44 -5.90 -4.18 -7.40
N ASN A 45 -4.94 -3.45 -8.02
CA ASN A 45 -4.97 -1.99 -8.10
C ASN A 45 -6.13 -1.47 -8.94
N VAL A 46 -6.60 -0.26 -8.64
CA VAL A 46 -7.61 0.44 -9.45
C VAL A 46 -6.98 1.03 -10.71
N SER A 47 -7.57 0.78 -11.87
CA SER A 47 -7.05 1.22 -13.16
C SER A 47 -8.18 1.32 -14.20
N GLU A 48 -7.98 2.09 -15.26
CA GLU A 48 -8.85 2.11 -16.44
C GLU A 48 -8.62 0.89 -17.35
N ALA A 49 -7.44 0.29 -17.31
CA ALA A 49 -7.08 -0.89 -18.08
C ALA A 49 -6.92 -2.15 -17.21
N ASP A 50 -7.17 -3.33 -17.80
CA ASP A 50 -6.92 -4.63 -17.16
C ASP A 50 -6.27 -5.59 -18.16
N PRO A 51 -4.99 -5.99 -17.92
CA PRO A 51 -4.12 -5.60 -16.81
C PRO A 51 -3.76 -4.11 -16.78
N CYS A 52 -3.47 -3.58 -15.57
CA CYS A 52 -3.06 -2.19 -15.41
C CYS A 52 -1.66 -1.93 -15.99
N ARG A 53 -1.33 -0.65 -16.25
CA ARG A 53 -0.04 -0.23 -16.82
C ARG A 53 1.18 -0.73 -16.03
N LEU A 54 1.07 -0.82 -14.69
CA LEU A 54 2.18 -1.30 -13.86
C LEU A 54 2.44 -2.80 -14.05
N CYS A 55 1.38 -3.58 -14.26
CA CYS A 55 1.50 -5.02 -14.51
C CYS A 55 1.96 -5.37 -15.94
N THR A 56 1.81 -4.44 -16.89
CA THR A 56 2.23 -4.62 -18.29
C THR A 56 3.57 -3.98 -18.61
N ASP A 57 4.19 -3.30 -17.64
CA ASP A 57 5.49 -2.66 -17.80
C ASP A 57 6.63 -3.70 -17.69
N GLU A 58 7.21 -4.05 -18.83
CA GLU A 58 8.33 -5.00 -18.94
C GLU A 58 9.63 -4.47 -18.31
N GLY A 59 9.73 -3.16 -18.04
CA GLY A 59 10.90 -2.57 -17.38
C GLY A 59 10.95 -2.83 -15.88
N ARG A 60 9.87 -3.42 -15.29
CA ARG A 60 9.80 -3.70 -13.85
C ARG A 60 10.45 -5.03 -13.48
N ASP A 61 11.06 -5.05 -12.30
CA ASP A 61 11.61 -6.28 -11.73
C ASP A 61 10.47 -7.21 -11.28
N GLN A 62 10.31 -8.30 -12.05
CA GLN A 62 9.28 -9.31 -11.79
C GLN A 62 9.58 -10.16 -10.55
N THR A 63 10.81 -10.13 -10.04
CA THR A 63 11.21 -10.90 -8.86
C THR A 63 10.85 -10.21 -7.53
N LEU A 64 10.55 -8.91 -7.58
CA LEU A 64 10.18 -8.09 -6.41
C LEU A 64 8.69 -7.77 -6.40
N LEU A 65 8.02 -8.03 -5.28
CA LEU A 65 6.60 -7.75 -5.10
C LEU A 65 6.35 -6.98 -3.81
N ALA A 66 5.88 -5.73 -3.91
CA ALA A 66 5.40 -4.97 -2.75
C ALA A 66 3.91 -5.25 -2.51
N VAL A 67 3.57 -5.71 -1.31
CA VAL A 67 2.18 -5.89 -0.87
C VAL A 67 1.76 -4.67 -0.08
N VAL A 68 0.73 -3.99 -0.54
CA VAL A 68 0.18 -2.76 0.05
C VAL A 68 -1.31 -2.92 0.36
N GLU A 69 -1.83 -2.12 1.26
CA GLU A 69 -3.24 -2.18 1.67
C GLU A 69 -4.17 -1.53 0.63
N GLU A 70 -3.80 -0.36 0.11
CA GLU A 70 -4.68 0.44 -0.72
C GLU A 70 -3.99 0.99 -1.98
N PRO A 71 -4.77 1.35 -3.03
CA PRO A 71 -4.24 1.95 -4.26
C PRO A 71 -3.42 3.23 -4.02
N ARG A 72 -3.77 4.03 -3.01
CA ARG A 72 -3.02 5.26 -2.66
C ARG A 72 -1.58 4.98 -2.23
N HIS A 73 -1.30 3.81 -1.65
CA HIS A 73 0.07 3.40 -1.26
C HIS A 73 0.91 3.11 -2.50
N VAL A 74 0.31 2.52 -3.55
CA VAL A 74 0.98 2.38 -4.86
C VAL A 74 1.34 3.75 -5.41
N GLU A 75 0.40 4.69 -5.42
CA GLU A 75 0.63 6.06 -5.90
C GLU A 75 1.77 6.76 -5.14
N ALA A 76 1.81 6.60 -3.81
CA ALA A 76 2.87 7.17 -2.98
C ALA A 76 4.25 6.60 -3.33
N LEU A 77 4.38 5.28 -3.50
CA LEU A 77 5.64 4.61 -3.85
C LEU A 77 6.09 4.96 -5.27
N GLU A 78 5.17 5.02 -6.24
CA GLU A 78 5.45 5.43 -7.62
C GLU A 78 5.89 6.90 -7.69
N SER A 79 5.20 7.79 -6.95
CA SER A 79 5.56 9.21 -6.90
C SER A 79 6.94 9.45 -6.28
N ALA A 80 7.36 8.61 -5.34
CA ALA A 80 8.69 8.66 -4.75
C ALA A 80 9.79 8.15 -5.72
N GLY A 81 9.44 7.32 -6.72
CA GLY A 81 10.37 6.81 -7.73
C GLY A 81 11.47 5.91 -7.19
N VAL A 82 11.25 5.25 -6.05
CA VAL A 82 12.26 4.44 -5.34
C VAL A 82 12.05 2.94 -5.45
N PHE A 83 10.93 2.50 -6.03
CA PHE A 83 10.60 1.09 -6.18
C PHE A 83 10.32 0.73 -7.64
N HIS A 84 11.01 -0.27 -8.14
CA HIS A 84 10.93 -0.72 -9.53
C HIS A 84 10.38 -2.14 -9.68
N GLY A 85 9.90 -2.75 -8.60
CA GLY A 85 9.21 -4.04 -8.61
C GLY A 85 7.71 -3.91 -8.91
N ASN A 86 7.00 -5.00 -8.77
CA ASN A 86 5.57 -5.07 -8.94
C ASN A 86 4.81 -4.84 -7.62
N TYR A 87 3.50 -4.61 -7.73
CA TYR A 87 2.62 -4.38 -6.57
C TYR A 87 1.56 -5.47 -6.46
N HIS A 88 1.08 -5.68 -5.25
CA HIS A 88 -0.18 -6.34 -4.95
C HIS A 88 -0.96 -5.52 -3.94
N VAL A 89 -2.21 -5.18 -4.28
CA VAL A 89 -3.10 -4.34 -3.46
C VAL A 89 -4.14 -5.23 -2.80
N LEU A 90 -4.15 -5.24 -1.47
CA LEU A 90 -5.08 -6.04 -0.67
C LEU A 90 -6.50 -5.48 -0.70
N MET A 91 -6.65 -4.17 -0.96
CA MET A 91 -7.90 -3.39 -0.96
C MET A 91 -8.49 -3.20 0.44
N GLY A 92 -7.64 -3.13 1.44
CA GLY A 92 -7.96 -2.83 2.83
C GLY A 92 -6.92 -3.38 3.79
N ALA A 93 -7.11 -3.10 5.06
CA ALA A 93 -6.39 -3.67 6.19
C ALA A 93 -7.34 -4.56 7.01
N LEU A 94 -6.78 -5.50 7.75
CA LEU A 94 -7.53 -6.34 8.68
C LEU A 94 -8.08 -5.46 9.81
N ASN A 95 -9.39 -5.28 9.85
CA ASN A 95 -10.09 -4.50 10.89
C ASN A 95 -11.43 -5.17 11.24
N PRO A 96 -11.43 -6.13 12.17
CA PRO A 96 -12.65 -6.80 12.59
C PRO A 96 -13.71 -5.86 13.18
N ALA A 97 -13.29 -4.73 13.78
CA ALA A 97 -14.22 -3.75 14.35
C ALA A 97 -15.07 -3.06 13.27
N ASP A 98 -14.48 -2.83 12.07
CA ASP A 98 -15.18 -2.26 10.91
C ASP A 98 -15.70 -3.37 9.96
N GLY A 99 -15.59 -4.64 10.34
CA GLY A 99 -16.08 -5.79 9.56
C GLY A 99 -15.17 -6.20 8.42
N THR A 100 -13.92 -5.74 8.38
CA THR A 100 -12.93 -6.19 7.37
C THR A 100 -12.20 -7.43 7.88
N GLU A 101 -12.58 -8.58 7.35
CA GLU A 101 -11.99 -9.88 7.63
C GLU A 101 -10.97 -10.30 6.56
N ALA A 102 -10.20 -11.34 6.86
CA ALA A 102 -9.20 -11.90 5.94
C ALA A 102 -9.78 -12.27 4.56
N SER A 103 -11.04 -12.71 4.50
CA SER A 103 -11.74 -13.06 3.26
C SER A 103 -11.99 -11.88 2.32
N HIS A 104 -11.97 -10.65 2.84
CA HIS A 104 -12.17 -9.43 2.06
C HIS A 104 -10.87 -8.92 1.42
N LEU A 105 -9.74 -9.38 1.92
CA LEU A 105 -8.43 -9.01 1.41
C LEU A 105 -8.03 -9.88 0.21
N GLY A 106 -7.30 -9.34 -0.72
CA GLY A 106 -6.90 -9.99 -1.97
C GLY A 106 -5.88 -11.15 -1.82
N LEU A 107 -5.90 -11.89 -0.70
CA LEU A 107 -4.92 -12.92 -0.37
C LEU A 107 -4.90 -14.09 -1.37
N GLU A 108 -6.06 -14.55 -1.82
CA GLU A 108 -6.14 -15.65 -2.77
C GLU A 108 -5.43 -15.32 -4.10
N THR A 109 -5.61 -14.10 -4.58
CA THR A 109 -4.95 -13.62 -5.80
C THR A 109 -3.46 -13.46 -5.60
N LEU A 110 -3.02 -12.99 -4.42
CA LEU A 110 -1.62 -12.93 -4.03
C LEU A 110 -0.99 -14.33 -4.06
N LEU A 111 -1.56 -15.29 -3.34
CA LEU A 111 -1.04 -16.65 -3.25
C LEU A 111 -1.01 -17.35 -4.61
N ARG A 112 -2.00 -17.12 -5.46
CA ARG A 112 -2.02 -17.63 -6.84
C ARG A 112 -0.83 -17.10 -7.64
N ARG A 113 -0.52 -15.80 -7.49
CA ARG A 113 0.60 -15.15 -8.17
C ARG A 113 1.96 -15.67 -7.69
N LEU A 114 2.08 -16.01 -6.40
CA LEU A 114 3.36 -16.51 -5.85
C LEU A 114 3.67 -17.95 -6.29
N LYS A 115 2.67 -18.75 -6.66
CA LYS A 115 2.83 -20.14 -7.06
C LYS A 115 3.59 -20.36 -8.36
N ASP A 116 3.72 -19.33 -9.22
CA ASP A 116 4.48 -19.45 -10.46
C ASP A 116 6.00 -19.42 -10.24
N GLY A 117 6.47 -19.05 -9.03
CA GLY A 117 7.88 -19.04 -8.65
C GLY A 117 8.68 -17.86 -9.23
N THR A 118 8.07 -16.93 -9.94
CA THR A 118 8.75 -15.75 -10.51
C THR A 118 9.16 -14.79 -9.38
N VAL A 119 8.28 -14.58 -8.40
CA VAL A 119 8.53 -13.67 -7.27
C VAL A 119 9.51 -14.33 -6.30
N GLN A 120 10.65 -13.69 -6.07
CA GLN A 120 11.70 -14.12 -5.14
C GLN A 120 11.64 -13.40 -3.79
N GLU A 121 11.10 -12.18 -3.78
CA GLU A 121 10.92 -11.41 -2.55
C GLU A 121 9.56 -10.73 -2.53
N VAL A 122 8.84 -10.91 -1.41
CA VAL A 122 7.66 -10.14 -1.04
C VAL A 122 8.05 -9.12 0.02
N ILE A 123 7.77 -7.84 -0.27
CA ILE A 123 7.98 -6.73 0.66
C ILE A 123 6.63 -6.34 1.25
N LEU A 124 6.44 -6.54 2.55
CA LEU A 124 5.24 -6.10 3.26
C LEU A 124 5.32 -4.58 3.47
N ALA A 125 4.49 -3.85 2.75
CA ALA A 125 4.43 -2.39 2.75
C ALA A 125 3.06 -1.90 3.26
N THR A 126 2.55 -2.55 4.31
CA THR A 126 1.36 -2.15 5.06
C THR A 126 1.70 -1.00 6.01
N ASP A 127 0.71 -0.24 6.44
CA ASP A 127 0.89 0.88 7.36
C ASP A 127 1.51 0.43 8.70
N PRO A 128 2.33 1.27 9.36
CA PRO A 128 3.00 0.92 10.61
C PRO A 128 2.10 1.19 11.84
N ASP A 129 0.85 0.79 11.76
CA ASP A 129 -0.13 0.84 12.84
C ASP A 129 -0.62 -0.56 13.24
N ALA A 130 -1.56 -0.66 14.18
CA ALA A 130 -2.01 -1.95 14.69
C ALA A 130 -2.74 -2.79 13.62
N GLU A 131 -3.50 -2.15 12.74
CA GLU A 131 -4.24 -2.81 11.66
C GLU A 131 -3.28 -3.29 10.57
N GLY A 132 -2.32 -2.46 10.18
CA GLY A 132 -1.29 -2.81 9.20
C GLY A 132 -0.32 -3.88 9.72
N GLU A 133 -0.01 -3.92 11.02
CA GLU A 133 0.75 -5.02 11.63
C GLU A 133 -0.03 -6.33 11.60
N ALA A 134 -1.31 -6.31 11.99
CA ALA A 134 -2.16 -7.50 11.94
C ALA A 134 -2.32 -7.99 10.49
N THR A 135 -2.44 -7.06 9.53
CA THR A 135 -2.50 -7.38 8.10
C THR A 135 -1.20 -7.99 7.60
N ALA A 136 -0.05 -7.42 7.99
CA ALA A 136 1.25 -7.98 7.64
C ALA A 136 1.44 -9.40 8.17
N GLN A 137 1.06 -9.63 9.42
CA GLN A 137 1.12 -10.96 10.04
C GLN A 137 0.24 -11.97 9.31
N LEU A 138 -1.00 -11.59 8.96
CA LEU A 138 -1.90 -12.42 8.19
C LEU A 138 -1.32 -12.80 6.81
N VAL A 139 -0.72 -11.82 6.10
CA VAL A 139 -0.07 -12.07 4.81
C VAL A 139 1.13 -13.00 4.97
N LEU A 140 1.96 -12.78 6.01
CA LEU A 140 3.11 -13.63 6.30
C LEU A 140 2.69 -15.08 6.53
N GLU A 141 1.72 -15.32 7.39
CA GLU A 141 1.18 -16.67 7.68
C GLU A 141 0.65 -17.36 6.41
N ALA A 142 -0.05 -16.58 5.56
CA ALA A 142 -0.56 -17.09 4.29
C ALA A 142 0.57 -17.48 3.31
N ILE A 143 1.67 -16.73 3.29
CA ILE A 143 2.85 -17.03 2.46
C ILE A 143 3.61 -18.24 3.03
N GLU A 144 3.80 -18.31 4.35
CA GLU A 144 4.45 -19.44 5.02
C GLU A 144 3.76 -20.77 4.74
N ALA A 145 2.44 -20.77 4.57
CA ALA A 145 1.66 -21.95 4.19
C ALA A 145 2.01 -22.51 2.79
N LEU A 146 2.76 -21.76 1.93
CA LEU A 146 3.29 -22.26 0.66
C LEU A 146 4.49 -23.21 0.82
N GLY A 147 5.06 -23.32 2.03
CA GLY A 147 6.19 -24.20 2.34
C GLY A 147 7.44 -23.85 1.49
N ASP A 148 8.04 -24.83 0.87
CA ASP A 148 9.28 -24.70 0.08
C ASP A 148 9.15 -23.76 -1.15
N GLN A 149 7.94 -23.40 -1.55
CA GLN A 149 7.66 -22.47 -2.64
C GLN A 149 7.52 -21.03 -2.15
N ALA A 150 7.59 -20.78 -0.85
CA ALA A 150 7.45 -19.44 -0.30
C ALA A 150 8.64 -18.56 -0.71
N PRO A 151 8.39 -17.36 -1.26
CA PRO A 151 9.46 -16.39 -1.50
C PRO A 151 10.02 -15.85 -0.18
N ARG A 152 11.17 -15.20 -0.24
CA ARG A 152 11.66 -14.42 0.90
C ARG A 152 10.66 -13.31 1.24
N VAL A 153 10.37 -13.12 2.52
CA VAL A 153 9.51 -12.03 2.98
C VAL A 153 10.34 -11.01 3.74
N SER A 154 10.15 -9.75 3.41
CA SER A 154 10.74 -8.61 4.10
C SER A 154 9.67 -7.58 4.45
N ARG A 155 10.00 -6.61 5.31
CA ARG A 155 9.13 -5.51 5.69
C ARG A 155 9.86 -4.19 5.51
N LEU A 156 9.12 -3.12 5.22
CA LEU A 156 9.68 -1.78 5.19
C LEU A 156 10.34 -1.45 6.53
N ALA A 157 11.55 -0.88 6.46
CA ALA A 157 12.29 -0.51 7.65
C ALA A 157 11.58 0.63 8.39
N ARG A 158 11.54 0.52 9.71
CA ARG A 158 11.09 1.59 10.60
C ARG A 158 12.28 2.39 11.11
N GLY A 159 12.06 3.65 11.42
CA GLY A 159 13.13 4.46 11.99
C GLY A 159 12.91 5.97 11.88
N LEU A 160 13.99 6.71 12.20
CA LEU A 160 13.97 8.16 12.20
C LEU A 160 13.80 8.72 10.79
N PRO A 161 12.85 9.64 10.56
CA PRO A 161 12.72 10.32 9.29
C PRO A 161 13.93 11.22 9.04
N ALA A 162 14.44 11.22 7.81
CA ALA A 162 15.54 12.10 7.43
C ALA A 162 15.13 13.58 7.57
N GLY A 163 15.99 14.39 8.21
CA GLY A 163 15.75 15.81 8.47
C GLY A 163 14.86 16.12 9.68
N GLY A 164 14.37 15.11 10.39
CA GLY A 164 13.63 15.31 11.65
C GLY A 164 14.56 15.50 12.84
N ALA A 165 14.20 16.43 13.75
CA ALA A 165 14.89 16.55 15.05
C ALA A 165 14.27 15.57 16.06
N ILE A 166 15.13 14.85 16.82
CA ILE A 166 14.72 13.78 17.74
C ILE A 166 13.68 14.25 18.76
N GLU A 167 13.79 15.50 19.21
CA GLU A 167 12.92 16.10 20.23
C GLU A 167 11.46 16.28 19.79
N TYR A 168 11.17 16.25 18.49
CA TYR A 168 9.81 16.38 17.95
C TYR A 168 9.19 15.03 17.52
N LEU A 169 9.91 13.93 17.71
CA LEU A 169 9.43 12.63 17.27
C LEU A 169 8.54 11.97 18.32
N HIS A 170 7.50 11.30 17.84
CA HIS A 170 6.60 10.53 18.69
C HIS A 170 7.34 9.35 19.33
N LYS A 171 6.95 9.00 20.56
CA LYS A 171 7.54 7.92 21.36
C LYS A 171 7.72 6.62 20.57
N GLY A 172 6.71 6.18 19.80
CA GLY A 172 6.77 4.94 19.00
C GLY A 172 7.86 4.95 17.94
N ILE A 173 8.11 6.09 17.27
CA ILE A 173 9.20 6.22 16.31
C ILE A 173 10.57 6.07 17.00
N LEU A 174 10.71 6.62 18.20
CA LEU A 174 11.94 6.51 18.97
C LEU A 174 12.18 5.09 19.47
N GLU A 175 11.13 4.39 19.91
CA GLU A 175 11.18 2.98 20.31
C GLU A 175 11.58 2.09 19.12
N ASP A 176 10.98 2.27 17.95
CA ASP A 176 11.32 1.53 16.72
C ASP A 176 12.78 1.79 16.32
N ALA A 177 13.22 3.06 16.33
CA ALA A 177 14.58 3.42 15.98
C ALA A 177 15.62 2.84 16.95
N LEU A 178 15.32 2.80 18.25
CA LEU A 178 16.19 2.19 19.26
C LEU A 178 16.24 0.66 19.14
N THR A 179 15.11 0.04 18.86
CA THR A 179 15.02 -1.41 18.67
C THR A 179 15.74 -1.84 17.40
N GLY A 180 15.55 -1.12 16.30
CA GLY A 180 16.17 -1.36 15.00
C GLY A 180 17.57 -0.76 14.83
N ARG A 181 18.21 -0.27 15.90
CA ARG A 181 19.54 0.34 15.82
C ARG A 181 20.58 -0.61 15.24
N ARG A 182 21.46 -0.07 14.39
CA ARG A 182 22.55 -0.83 13.77
C ARG A 182 23.87 -0.58 14.47
N GLU A 183 24.68 -1.64 14.65
CA GLU A 183 26.04 -1.53 15.14
C GLU A 183 26.94 -0.86 14.10
N LEU A 184 27.76 0.09 14.54
CA LEU A 184 28.76 0.74 13.70
C LEU A 184 30.11 0.08 13.96
N ARG A 185 30.79 -0.34 12.90
CA ARG A 185 32.18 -0.83 13.02
C ARG A 185 33.12 0.34 13.31
N LEU A 186 33.81 0.28 14.43
CA LEU A 186 34.90 1.20 14.72
C LEU A 186 36.06 0.92 13.76
N ARG A 187 36.65 1.97 13.17
CA ARG A 187 37.91 1.79 12.42
C ARG A 187 39.00 1.36 13.38
N SER A 188 39.62 0.20 13.16
CA SER A 188 40.87 -0.17 13.83
C SER A 188 41.89 0.93 13.50
N LYS A 189 42.48 1.50 14.57
CA LYS A 189 43.68 2.35 14.41
C LYS A 189 44.82 1.41 14.00
N GLU A 190 45.29 1.53 12.76
CA GLU A 190 46.62 1.06 12.37
C GLU A 190 47.69 1.90 13.11
#